data_e2a6a72ff39374e5c8f02d9ce715f989
#
_entry.id   e2a6a72ff39374e5c8f02d9ce715f989
#
_cell.length_a   1.000
_cell.length_b   1.000
_cell.length_c   1.000
_cell.angle_alpha   90.00
_cell.angle_beta   90.00
_cell.angle_gamma   90.00
#
_symmetry.space_group_name_H-M   'P 1'
#
loop_
_entity.id
_entity.type
_entity.pdbx_description
1 polymer ?
#
loop_
_entity_poly.entity_id
_entity_poly.type
_entity_poly.pdbx_seq_one_letter_code
_entity_poly.pdbx_strand_id
1 'polypeptide(L)'
;MNPLIDAMLSHADPSQVAGLERFFKTGPGQYGEGDKFLGIKVPVTREVVKRCWREVNLTQLEECLASEYHEVRLAGLLALVECYSHARISRGKAGMTTGMTAQACVDFYLAHSDRINNWDLVDLSCYPLLGDWLLDKDRTLLYNLARNGKTLWEQRIGIVSTMTFVRHGQLDDTFAIADILLHHPHDLIHKAVGWLLREAGKRDKAALEAYLRPRCSTMPRTMLRYAIEKFPEQERQAFLNYKVKL
;
A
#
# COMPACT_ATOMS: atom_id res chain seq x y z
N MET A 1 -14.14 -25.07 4.90
CA MET A 1 -13.20 -24.70 6.00
C MET A 1 -12.05 -23.92 5.39
N ASN A 2 -11.75 -22.76 5.93
CA ASN A 2 -10.68 -21.89 5.40
C ASN A 2 -9.48 -21.93 6.36
N PRO A 3 -8.39 -22.63 6.00
CA PRO A 3 -7.28 -22.86 6.91
C PRO A 3 -6.62 -21.55 7.38
N LEU A 4 -6.66 -20.50 6.56
CA LEU A 4 -6.09 -19.21 6.90
C LEU A 4 -6.97 -18.48 7.94
N ILE A 5 -8.28 -18.48 7.76
CA ILE A 5 -9.22 -17.88 8.74
C ILE A 5 -9.14 -18.61 10.07
N ASP A 6 -9.21 -19.95 10.06
CA ASP A 6 -9.16 -20.77 11.26
C ASP A 6 -7.85 -20.53 12.05
N ALA A 7 -6.72 -20.47 11.32
CA ALA A 7 -5.42 -20.13 11.93
C ALA A 7 -5.38 -18.71 12.50
N MET A 8 -5.94 -17.71 11.81
CA MET A 8 -6.01 -16.34 12.33
C MET A 8 -6.85 -16.27 13.60
N LEU A 9 -8.04 -16.87 13.61
CA LEU A 9 -8.90 -16.87 14.78
C LEU A 9 -8.26 -17.52 16.01
N SER A 10 -7.43 -18.56 15.83
CA SER A 10 -6.70 -19.21 16.92
C SER A 10 -5.62 -18.33 17.60
N HIS A 11 -5.24 -17.22 16.96
CA HIS A 11 -4.26 -16.26 17.50
C HIS A 11 -4.91 -14.96 18.02
N ALA A 12 -6.25 -14.92 18.14
CA ALA A 12 -6.94 -13.75 18.65
C ALA A 12 -6.49 -13.38 20.07
N ASP A 13 -6.24 -12.11 20.29
CA ASP A 13 -5.86 -11.55 21.60
C ASP A 13 -6.77 -10.35 21.95
N PRO A 14 -7.90 -10.57 22.64
CA PRO A 14 -8.82 -9.50 23.01
C PRO A 14 -8.19 -8.34 23.77
N SER A 15 -7.07 -8.57 24.49
CA SER A 15 -6.38 -7.53 25.24
C SER A 15 -5.74 -6.45 24.36
N GLN A 16 -5.46 -6.74 23.08
CA GLN A 16 -4.84 -5.83 22.11
C GLN A 16 -5.87 -5.05 21.28
N VAL A 17 -7.13 -5.49 21.24
CA VAL A 17 -8.16 -4.93 20.35
C VAL A 17 -8.34 -3.44 20.53
N ALA A 18 -8.57 -2.96 21.75
CA ALA A 18 -8.77 -1.53 22.02
C ALA A 18 -7.57 -0.65 21.61
N GLY A 19 -6.35 -1.22 21.67
CA GLY A 19 -5.12 -0.55 21.21
C GLY A 19 -5.10 -0.40 19.68
N LEU A 20 -5.47 -1.45 18.96
CA LEU A 20 -5.53 -1.44 17.50
C LEU A 20 -6.66 -0.55 16.97
N GLU A 21 -7.85 -0.62 17.55
CA GLU A 21 -8.98 0.26 17.19
C GLU A 21 -8.59 1.75 17.29
N ARG A 22 -7.92 2.14 18.38
CA ARG A 22 -7.41 3.51 18.54
C ARG A 22 -6.35 3.86 17.51
N PHE A 23 -5.44 2.94 17.22
CA PHE A 23 -4.36 3.15 16.25
C PHE A 23 -4.90 3.30 14.82
N PHE A 24 -5.85 2.45 14.42
CA PHE A 24 -6.47 2.46 13.10
C PHE A 24 -7.64 3.43 12.95
N LYS A 25 -7.95 4.20 14.01
CA LYS A 25 -8.96 5.24 13.96
C LYS A 25 -10.35 4.71 13.55
N THR A 26 -10.91 3.81 14.35
CA THR A 26 -12.21 3.17 14.07
C THR A 26 -13.41 3.90 14.66
N GLY A 27 -13.19 5.00 15.36
CA GLY A 27 -14.27 5.80 15.94
C GLY A 27 -15.16 6.45 14.87
N PRO A 28 -16.36 6.94 15.26
CA PRO A 28 -17.29 7.58 14.33
C PRO A 28 -16.65 8.72 13.52
N GLY A 29 -16.87 8.73 12.20
CA GLY A 29 -16.33 9.72 11.26
C GLY A 29 -14.84 9.59 10.97
N GLN A 30 -14.17 8.56 11.48
CA GLN A 30 -12.76 8.31 11.24
C GLN A 30 -12.56 7.35 10.05
N TYR A 31 -11.35 7.33 9.47
CA TYR A 31 -11.07 6.58 8.24
C TYR A 31 -11.19 5.05 8.37
N GLY A 32 -11.10 4.49 9.57
CA GLY A 32 -11.25 3.07 9.87
C GLY A 32 -12.60 2.73 10.52
N GLU A 33 -13.58 3.64 10.47
CA GLU A 33 -14.90 3.41 11.06
C GLU A 33 -15.49 2.09 10.58
N GLY A 34 -15.99 1.29 11.54
CA GLY A 34 -16.60 -0.02 11.28
C GLY A 34 -15.63 -1.21 11.20
N ASP A 35 -14.33 -0.99 11.17
CA ASP A 35 -13.35 -2.08 11.21
C ASP A 35 -13.35 -2.75 12.59
N LYS A 36 -13.35 -4.10 12.59
CA LYS A 36 -13.20 -4.93 13.78
C LYS A 36 -11.83 -5.60 13.79
N PHE A 37 -11.32 -5.84 15.00
CA PHE A 37 -9.99 -6.41 15.21
C PHE A 37 -10.04 -7.68 16.06
N LEU A 38 -9.11 -8.61 15.74
CA LEU A 38 -8.83 -9.81 16.56
C LEU A 38 -7.75 -9.56 17.60
N GLY A 39 -7.02 -8.46 17.50
CA GLY A 39 -5.89 -8.15 18.40
C GLY A 39 -4.56 -8.74 17.93
N ILE A 40 -4.41 -9.08 16.65
CA ILE A 40 -3.24 -9.78 16.12
C ILE A 40 -2.27 -8.78 15.49
N LYS A 41 -1.01 -8.81 15.94
CA LYS A 41 0.04 -7.96 15.37
C LYS A 41 0.52 -8.48 14.02
N VAL A 42 0.92 -7.58 13.12
CA VAL A 42 1.40 -7.91 11.76
C VAL A 42 2.47 -9.01 11.71
N PRO A 43 3.48 -9.07 12.61
CA PRO A 43 4.44 -10.19 12.61
C PRO A 43 3.78 -11.55 12.75
N VAL A 44 2.78 -11.68 13.64
CA VAL A 44 2.03 -12.95 13.85
C VAL A 44 1.22 -13.28 12.60
N THR A 45 0.52 -12.29 12.01
CA THR A 45 -0.20 -12.47 10.74
C THR A 45 0.73 -13.02 9.65
N ARG A 46 1.95 -12.46 9.52
CA ARG A 46 2.94 -12.94 8.54
C ARG A 46 3.39 -14.38 8.79
N GLU A 47 3.54 -14.79 10.04
CA GLU A 47 3.88 -16.18 10.39
C GLU A 47 2.77 -17.14 10.03
N VAL A 48 1.52 -16.78 10.30
CA VAL A 48 0.34 -17.57 9.91
C VAL A 48 0.29 -17.71 8.39
N VAL A 49 0.39 -16.60 7.67
CA VAL A 49 0.40 -16.61 6.21
C VAL A 49 1.50 -17.49 5.65
N LYS A 50 2.73 -17.38 6.17
CA LYS A 50 3.87 -18.20 5.72
C LYS A 50 3.60 -19.71 5.83
N ARG A 51 2.79 -20.13 6.81
CA ARG A 51 2.43 -21.54 6.99
C ARG A 51 1.28 -21.97 6.07
N CYS A 52 0.28 -21.11 5.87
CA CYS A 52 -1.01 -21.48 5.27
C CYS A 52 -1.16 -21.10 3.79
N TRP A 53 -0.41 -20.15 3.23
CA TRP A 53 -0.66 -19.59 1.90
C TRP A 53 -0.69 -20.64 0.77
N ARG A 54 0.02 -21.78 0.93
CA ARG A 54 0.02 -22.85 -0.07
C ARG A 54 -1.27 -23.66 -0.14
N GLU A 55 -2.09 -23.56 0.89
CA GLU A 55 -3.31 -24.34 1.06
C GLU A 55 -4.56 -23.55 0.66
N VAL A 56 -4.41 -22.27 0.27
CA VAL A 56 -5.53 -21.40 -0.09
C VAL A 56 -5.68 -21.28 -1.60
N ASN A 57 -6.92 -21.16 -2.06
CA ASN A 57 -7.32 -20.83 -3.42
C ASN A 57 -8.01 -19.45 -3.46
N LEU A 58 -8.40 -18.99 -4.67
CA LEU A 58 -9.04 -17.68 -4.83
C LEU A 58 -10.36 -17.55 -4.06
N THR A 59 -11.17 -18.60 -3.98
CA THR A 59 -12.42 -18.58 -3.20
C THR A 59 -12.14 -18.36 -1.72
N GLN A 60 -11.13 -19.04 -1.18
CA GLN A 60 -10.76 -18.88 0.23
C GLN A 60 -10.13 -17.50 0.51
N LEU A 61 -9.40 -16.93 -0.46
CA LEU A 61 -8.92 -15.56 -0.36
C LEU A 61 -10.08 -14.55 -0.40
N GLU A 62 -11.11 -14.80 -1.22
CA GLU A 62 -12.33 -13.99 -1.24
C GLU A 62 -13.05 -14.02 0.11
N GLU A 63 -13.17 -15.21 0.74
CA GLU A 63 -13.69 -15.34 2.10
C GLU A 63 -12.89 -14.50 3.12
N CYS A 64 -11.55 -14.50 2.99
CA CYS A 64 -10.70 -13.65 3.84
C CYS A 64 -10.99 -12.16 3.64
N LEU A 65 -11.11 -11.70 2.38
CA LEU A 65 -11.38 -10.28 2.08
C LEU A 65 -12.82 -9.87 2.46
N ALA A 66 -13.76 -10.81 2.48
CA ALA A 66 -15.11 -10.58 2.95
C ALA A 66 -15.25 -10.52 4.47
N SER A 67 -14.19 -10.87 5.22
CA SER A 67 -14.21 -10.88 6.68
C SER A 67 -14.43 -9.48 7.26
N GLU A 68 -15.19 -9.42 8.34
CA GLU A 68 -15.35 -8.21 9.16
C GLU A 68 -14.07 -7.86 9.93
N TYR A 69 -13.16 -8.82 10.15
CA TYR A 69 -11.93 -8.62 10.89
C TYR A 69 -10.80 -8.12 9.98
N HIS A 70 -10.23 -7.00 10.37
CA HIS A 70 -9.13 -6.33 9.65
C HIS A 70 -7.93 -7.28 9.41
N GLU A 71 -7.48 -7.99 10.44
CA GLU A 71 -6.29 -8.86 10.34
C GLU A 71 -6.53 -10.08 9.46
N VAL A 72 -7.78 -10.53 9.32
CA VAL A 72 -8.14 -11.61 8.38
C VAL A 72 -8.04 -11.11 6.94
N ARG A 73 -8.54 -9.88 6.64
CA ARG A 73 -8.36 -9.27 5.32
C ARG A 73 -6.88 -9.05 5.00
N LEU A 74 -6.09 -8.58 5.98
CA LEU A 74 -4.64 -8.44 5.83
C LEU A 74 -3.97 -9.79 5.53
N ALA A 75 -4.34 -10.85 6.24
CA ALA A 75 -3.82 -12.19 5.99
C ALA A 75 -4.14 -12.68 4.58
N GLY A 76 -5.36 -12.46 4.10
CA GLY A 76 -5.77 -12.76 2.72
C GLY A 76 -4.92 -12.05 1.68
N LEU A 77 -4.69 -10.73 1.86
CA LEU A 77 -3.85 -9.95 0.95
C LEU A 77 -2.38 -10.38 0.97
N LEU A 78 -1.83 -10.66 2.15
CA LEU A 78 -0.45 -11.17 2.27
C LEU A 78 -0.31 -12.56 1.64
N ALA A 79 -1.31 -13.45 1.80
CA ALA A 79 -1.31 -14.75 1.14
C ALA A 79 -1.40 -14.61 -0.39
N LEU A 80 -2.21 -13.67 -0.90
CA LEU A 80 -2.27 -13.35 -2.33
C LEU A 80 -0.91 -12.87 -2.87
N VAL A 81 -0.18 -12.05 -2.11
CA VAL A 81 1.19 -11.61 -2.47
C VAL A 81 2.14 -12.80 -2.54
N GLU A 82 2.06 -13.76 -1.61
CA GLU A 82 2.88 -14.98 -1.66
C GLU A 82 2.52 -15.85 -2.87
N CYS A 83 1.22 -16.03 -3.17
CA CYS A 83 0.76 -16.74 -4.36
C CYS A 83 1.27 -16.08 -5.64
N TYR A 84 1.15 -14.76 -5.75
CA TYR A 84 1.66 -13.97 -6.86
C TYR A 84 3.17 -14.15 -7.03
N SER A 85 3.94 -13.97 -5.96
CA SER A 85 5.40 -14.07 -5.99
C SER A 85 5.84 -15.47 -6.44
N HIS A 86 5.18 -16.51 -5.95
CA HIS A 86 5.45 -17.89 -6.36
C HIS A 86 5.12 -18.12 -7.83
N ALA A 87 3.97 -17.63 -8.32
CA ALA A 87 3.57 -17.74 -9.71
C ALA A 87 4.54 -17.04 -10.68
N ARG A 88 5.08 -15.87 -10.28
CA ARG A 88 6.10 -15.11 -11.04
C ARG A 88 7.40 -15.91 -11.20
N ILE A 89 7.88 -16.53 -10.13
CA ILE A 89 9.14 -17.30 -10.12
C ILE A 89 8.97 -18.61 -10.91
N SER A 90 7.85 -19.29 -10.75
CA SER A 90 7.60 -20.60 -11.35
C SER A 90 7.40 -20.57 -12.86
N ARG A 91 7.17 -19.38 -13.47
CA ARG A 91 6.97 -19.18 -14.92
C ARG A 91 6.04 -20.20 -15.58
N GLY A 92 4.98 -20.60 -14.89
CA GLY A 92 3.98 -21.55 -15.40
C GLY A 92 4.46 -23.01 -15.43
N LYS A 93 5.57 -23.38 -14.77
CA LYS A 93 5.98 -24.79 -14.65
C LYS A 93 4.93 -25.56 -13.85
N ALA A 94 4.53 -26.73 -14.35
CA ALA A 94 3.64 -27.67 -13.67
C ALA A 94 4.25 -28.02 -12.29
N GLY A 95 3.50 -27.76 -11.21
CA GLY A 95 3.94 -27.90 -9.82
C GLY A 95 3.46 -26.77 -8.91
N MET A 96 2.58 -25.88 -9.39
CA MET A 96 1.98 -24.83 -8.58
C MET A 96 1.03 -25.43 -7.55
N THR A 97 1.38 -25.31 -6.29
CA THR A 97 0.55 -25.80 -5.17
C THR A 97 -0.83 -25.11 -5.11
N THR A 98 -0.94 -23.86 -5.57
CA THR A 98 -2.20 -23.09 -5.53
C THR A 98 -2.94 -23.04 -6.87
N GLY A 99 -2.34 -23.47 -7.99
CA GLY A 99 -2.95 -23.38 -9.33
C GLY A 99 -3.17 -21.95 -9.86
N MET A 100 -2.76 -20.91 -9.12
CA MET A 100 -2.97 -19.52 -9.49
C MET A 100 -1.86 -18.98 -10.40
N THR A 101 -2.24 -18.25 -11.46
CA THR A 101 -1.29 -17.49 -12.29
C THR A 101 -1.06 -16.09 -11.70
N ALA A 102 0.07 -15.46 -12.06
CA ALA A 102 0.35 -14.09 -11.64
C ALA A 102 -0.74 -13.11 -12.13
N GLN A 103 -1.24 -13.30 -13.36
CA GLN A 103 -2.38 -12.52 -13.90
C GLN A 103 -3.62 -12.70 -13.03
N ALA A 104 -4.00 -13.94 -12.69
CA ALA A 104 -5.18 -14.19 -11.86
C ALA A 104 -5.08 -13.53 -10.47
N CYS A 105 -3.88 -13.47 -9.88
CA CYS A 105 -3.66 -12.76 -8.62
C CYS A 105 -3.87 -11.23 -8.78
N VAL A 106 -3.41 -10.64 -9.89
CA VAL A 106 -3.60 -9.22 -10.19
C VAL A 106 -5.07 -8.91 -10.44
N ASP A 107 -5.75 -9.72 -11.26
CA ASP A 107 -7.17 -9.55 -11.57
C ASP A 107 -8.01 -9.65 -10.29
N PHE A 108 -7.70 -10.63 -9.44
CA PHE A 108 -8.34 -10.78 -8.14
C PHE A 108 -8.14 -9.55 -7.24
N TYR A 109 -6.90 -9.05 -7.14
CA TYR A 109 -6.58 -7.86 -6.34
C TYR A 109 -7.40 -6.64 -6.78
N LEU A 110 -7.47 -6.40 -8.10
CA LEU A 110 -8.20 -5.28 -8.67
C LEU A 110 -9.72 -5.42 -8.50
N ALA A 111 -10.26 -6.64 -8.66
CA ALA A 111 -11.67 -6.92 -8.49
C ALA A 111 -12.16 -6.70 -7.04
N HIS A 112 -11.26 -6.80 -6.06
CA HIS A 112 -11.57 -6.66 -4.64
C HIS A 112 -10.94 -5.40 -4.00
N SER A 113 -10.62 -4.38 -4.80
CA SER A 113 -10.03 -3.13 -4.30
C SER A 113 -10.91 -2.40 -3.28
N ASP A 114 -12.23 -2.61 -3.33
CA ASP A 114 -13.21 -2.09 -2.36
C ASP A 114 -13.05 -2.67 -0.94
N ARG A 115 -12.42 -3.85 -0.82
CA ARG A 115 -12.12 -4.52 0.45
C ARG A 115 -10.78 -4.12 1.05
N ILE A 116 -9.98 -3.37 0.30
CA ILE A 116 -8.67 -2.84 0.74
C ILE A 116 -8.93 -1.45 1.34
N ASN A 117 -9.51 -1.42 2.52
CA ASN A 117 -10.12 -0.25 3.12
C ASN A 117 -9.29 0.37 4.27
N ASN A 118 -7.98 0.14 4.30
CA ASN A 118 -7.08 0.77 5.26
C ASN A 118 -5.66 0.92 4.70
N TRP A 119 -4.86 1.82 5.28
CA TRP A 119 -3.53 2.15 4.79
C TRP A 119 -2.55 0.98 4.82
N ASP A 120 -2.58 0.13 5.85
CA ASP A 120 -1.69 -1.03 5.96
C ASP A 120 -2.06 -2.15 4.97
N LEU A 121 -3.37 -2.35 4.70
CA LEU A 121 -3.85 -3.26 3.67
C LEU A 121 -3.30 -2.85 2.29
N VAL A 122 -3.30 -1.55 1.98
CA VAL A 122 -2.69 -1.00 0.76
C VAL A 122 -1.18 -1.17 0.78
N ASP A 123 -0.52 -0.64 1.81
CA ASP A 123 0.93 -0.46 1.85
C ASP A 123 1.70 -1.80 1.90
N LEU A 124 1.06 -2.87 2.40
CA LEU A 124 1.68 -4.18 2.48
C LEU A 124 1.40 -5.09 1.28
N SER A 125 0.46 -4.73 0.40
CA SER A 125 0.01 -5.58 -0.70
C SER A 125 0.24 -4.99 -2.10
N CYS A 126 0.02 -3.69 -2.31
CA CYS A 126 -0.04 -3.15 -3.67
C CYS A 126 1.31 -3.13 -4.41
N TYR A 127 2.39 -2.68 -3.77
CA TYR A 127 3.66 -2.56 -4.46
C TYR A 127 4.35 -3.92 -4.74
N PRO A 128 4.30 -4.95 -3.86
CA PRO A 128 4.88 -6.24 -4.17
C PRO A 128 4.07 -7.05 -5.20
N LEU A 129 2.79 -6.71 -5.39
CA LEU A 129 1.91 -7.35 -6.35
C LEU A 129 1.74 -6.48 -7.61
N LEU A 130 1.01 -5.39 -7.51
CA LEU A 130 0.67 -4.54 -8.66
C LEU A 130 1.87 -3.75 -9.17
N GLY A 131 2.70 -3.21 -8.27
CA GLY A 131 3.93 -2.52 -8.65
C GLY A 131 4.91 -3.45 -9.37
N ASP A 132 5.10 -4.69 -8.89
CA ASP A 132 5.96 -5.68 -9.55
C ASP A 132 5.38 -6.15 -10.88
N TRP A 133 4.06 -6.33 -10.95
CA TRP A 133 3.37 -6.72 -12.18
C TRP A 133 3.55 -5.68 -13.30
N LEU A 134 3.53 -4.39 -12.96
CA LEU A 134 3.59 -3.27 -13.90
C LEU A 134 5.03 -2.78 -14.18
N LEU A 135 6.05 -3.41 -13.60
CA LEU A 135 7.43 -2.94 -13.74
C LEU A 135 7.87 -2.81 -15.21
N ASP A 136 7.47 -3.76 -16.05
CA ASP A 136 7.82 -3.85 -17.47
C ASP A 136 6.58 -3.71 -18.38
N LYS A 137 5.49 -3.11 -17.89
CA LYS A 137 4.22 -2.99 -18.62
C LYS A 137 3.72 -1.56 -18.65
N ASP A 138 2.63 -1.33 -19.37
CA ASP A 138 1.87 -0.07 -19.34
C ASP A 138 1.37 0.21 -17.91
N ARG A 139 1.56 1.45 -17.46
CA ARG A 139 1.27 1.91 -16.10
C ARG A 139 0.06 2.83 -16.01
N THR A 140 -0.67 2.99 -17.11
CA THR A 140 -1.88 3.84 -17.20
C THR A 140 -2.88 3.54 -16.09
N LEU A 141 -2.95 2.28 -15.66
CA LEU A 141 -3.78 1.85 -14.54
C LEU A 141 -3.50 2.64 -13.26
N LEU A 142 -2.23 2.86 -12.89
CA LEU A 142 -1.88 3.59 -11.66
C LEU A 142 -2.27 5.07 -11.73
N TYR A 143 -2.11 5.68 -12.90
CA TYR A 143 -2.57 7.05 -13.15
C TYR A 143 -4.08 7.17 -13.05
N ASN A 144 -4.81 6.17 -13.56
CA ASN A 144 -6.26 6.12 -13.46
C ASN A 144 -6.73 5.94 -12.03
N LEU A 145 -6.10 5.06 -11.26
CA LEU A 145 -6.39 4.89 -9.83
C LEU A 145 -6.15 6.19 -9.05
N ALA A 146 -5.04 6.88 -9.31
CA ALA A 146 -4.73 8.13 -8.66
C ALA A 146 -5.74 9.26 -8.99
N ARG A 147 -6.21 9.37 -10.26
CA ARG A 147 -7.14 10.41 -10.69
C ARG A 147 -8.59 10.11 -10.35
N ASN A 148 -9.02 8.88 -10.61
CA ASN A 148 -10.41 8.48 -10.72
C ASN A 148 -10.80 7.39 -9.73
N GLY A 149 -9.88 6.98 -8.84
CA GLY A 149 -10.17 5.97 -7.81
C GLY A 149 -11.39 6.41 -6.97
N LYS A 150 -12.33 5.49 -6.82
CA LYS A 150 -13.62 5.75 -6.15
C LYS A 150 -13.45 5.95 -4.64
N THR A 151 -12.37 5.42 -4.09
CA THR A 151 -12.04 5.50 -2.67
C THR A 151 -10.68 6.13 -2.44
N LEU A 152 -10.45 6.64 -1.25
CA LEU A 152 -9.15 7.07 -0.75
C LEU A 152 -8.08 5.98 -0.96
N TRP A 153 -8.47 4.72 -0.81
CA TRP A 153 -7.57 3.59 -0.83
C TRP A 153 -7.13 3.22 -2.24
N GLU A 154 -8.05 3.28 -3.22
CA GLU A 154 -7.70 3.10 -4.64
C GLU A 154 -6.72 4.18 -5.10
N GLN A 155 -6.94 5.43 -4.70
CA GLN A 155 -6.00 6.53 -5.00
C GLN A 155 -4.64 6.30 -4.32
N ARG A 156 -4.63 5.78 -3.09
CA ARG A 156 -3.41 5.40 -2.39
C ARG A 156 -2.69 4.23 -3.08
N ILE A 157 -3.42 3.21 -3.57
CA ILE A 157 -2.85 2.13 -4.38
C ILE A 157 -2.09 2.71 -5.60
N GLY A 158 -2.66 3.72 -6.27
CA GLY A 158 -2.03 4.38 -7.42
C GLY A 158 -0.62 4.88 -7.12
N ILE A 159 -0.41 5.59 -6.02
CA ILE A 159 0.91 6.13 -5.67
C ILE A 159 1.80 5.09 -4.98
N VAL A 160 1.29 4.30 -4.04
CA VAL A 160 2.13 3.37 -3.26
C VAL A 160 2.67 2.23 -4.13
N SER A 161 1.96 1.81 -5.18
CA SER A 161 2.45 0.81 -6.14
C SER A 161 3.75 1.23 -6.81
N THR A 162 4.02 2.54 -6.95
CA THR A 162 5.28 3.05 -7.54
C THR A 162 6.52 2.76 -6.70
N MET A 163 6.37 2.29 -5.46
CA MET A 163 7.50 1.89 -4.61
C MET A 163 8.41 0.87 -5.30
N THR A 164 7.84 -0.08 -6.05
CA THR A 164 8.65 -1.06 -6.79
C THR A 164 9.46 -0.36 -7.88
N PHE A 165 8.90 0.61 -8.60
CA PHE A 165 9.62 1.37 -9.61
C PHE A 165 10.76 2.18 -9.00
N VAL A 166 10.50 2.87 -7.89
CA VAL A 166 11.54 3.60 -7.12
C VAL A 166 12.69 2.67 -6.72
N ARG A 167 12.40 1.45 -6.27
CA ARG A 167 13.43 0.45 -5.93
C ARG A 167 14.29 0.05 -7.13
N HIS A 168 13.75 0.14 -8.34
CA HIS A 168 14.45 -0.11 -9.61
C HIS A 168 15.02 1.16 -10.26
N GLY A 169 15.01 2.30 -9.56
CA GLY A 169 15.55 3.58 -10.07
C GLY A 169 14.67 4.29 -11.09
N GLN A 170 13.42 3.84 -11.27
CA GLN A 170 12.44 4.44 -12.19
C GLN A 170 11.56 5.41 -11.38
N LEU A 171 11.84 6.71 -11.45
CA LEU A 171 11.24 7.72 -10.57
C LEU A 171 10.10 8.51 -11.21
N ASP A 172 10.03 8.55 -12.55
CA ASP A 172 9.14 9.43 -13.32
C ASP A 172 7.67 9.25 -12.97
N ASP A 173 7.20 8.01 -12.88
CA ASP A 173 5.81 7.72 -12.52
C ASP A 173 5.46 8.19 -11.11
N THR A 174 6.41 8.05 -10.17
CA THR A 174 6.22 8.53 -8.80
C THR A 174 6.02 10.04 -8.78
N PHE A 175 6.84 10.80 -9.49
CA PHE A 175 6.70 12.26 -9.57
C PHE A 175 5.42 12.67 -10.31
N ALA A 176 5.09 12.01 -11.42
CA ALA A 176 3.89 12.33 -12.19
C ALA A 176 2.60 12.02 -11.41
N ILE A 177 2.55 10.89 -10.70
CA ILE A 177 1.40 10.55 -9.85
C ILE A 177 1.34 11.44 -8.60
N ALA A 178 2.49 11.84 -8.04
CA ALA A 178 2.53 12.81 -6.96
C ALA A 178 1.95 14.17 -7.37
N ASP A 179 2.13 14.60 -8.63
CA ASP A 179 1.49 15.81 -9.17
C ASP A 179 -0.04 15.68 -9.25
N ILE A 180 -0.54 14.51 -9.65
CA ILE A 180 -2.00 14.26 -9.67
C ILE A 180 -2.60 14.40 -8.27
N LEU A 181 -1.88 13.93 -7.25
CA LEU A 181 -2.34 13.90 -5.86
C LEU A 181 -1.89 15.10 -5.02
N LEU A 182 -1.18 16.07 -5.63
CA LEU A 182 -0.55 17.18 -4.92
C LEU A 182 -1.52 17.96 -4.02
N HIS A 183 -2.73 18.21 -4.52
CA HIS A 183 -3.76 18.97 -3.81
C HIS A 183 -4.90 18.10 -3.28
N HIS A 184 -4.65 16.81 -3.11
CA HIS A 184 -5.66 15.90 -2.54
C HIS A 184 -6.04 16.35 -1.11
N PRO A 185 -7.34 16.35 -0.72
CA PRO A 185 -7.77 16.91 0.57
C PRO A 185 -7.36 16.05 1.78
N HIS A 186 -7.08 14.77 1.62
CA HIS A 186 -6.93 13.84 2.73
C HIS A 186 -5.47 13.65 3.17
N ASP A 187 -5.20 13.79 4.49
CA ASP A 187 -3.86 13.71 5.08
C ASP A 187 -3.14 12.35 4.85
N LEU A 188 -3.88 11.24 4.79
CA LEU A 188 -3.29 9.93 4.48
C LEU A 188 -2.72 9.84 3.06
N ILE A 189 -3.25 10.60 2.09
CA ILE A 189 -2.63 10.73 0.76
C ILE A 189 -1.39 11.61 0.84
N HIS A 190 -1.42 12.72 1.60
CA HIS A 190 -0.24 13.54 1.80
C HIS A 190 0.92 12.74 2.38
N LYS A 191 0.65 11.86 3.35
CA LYS A 191 1.65 10.97 3.95
C LYS A 191 2.19 9.97 2.94
N ALA A 192 1.32 9.34 2.14
CA ALA A 192 1.71 8.37 1.13
C ALA A 192 2.61 9.03 0.06
N VAL A 193 2.16 10.14 -0.53
CA VAL A 193 2.93 10.87 -1.53
C VAL A 193 4.27 11.33 -0.96
N GLY A 194 4.27 11.95 0.22
CA GLY A 194 5.50 12.37 0.89
C GLY A 194 6.45 11.22 1.17
N TRP A 195 5.93 10.05 1.57
CA TRP A 195 6.73 8.85 1.75
C TRP A 195 7.37 8.39 0.44
N LEU A 196 6.61 8.28 -0.66
CA LEU A 196 7.15 7.85 -1.95
C LEU A 196 8.17 8.85 -2.52
N LEU A 197 7.93 10.16 -2.37
CA LEU A 197 8.90 11.21 -2.72
C LEU A 197 10.19 11.07 -1.89
N ARG A 198 10.10 10.78 -0.60
CA ARG A 198 11.28 10.50 0.25
C ARG A 198 12.05 9.28 -0.23
N GLU A 199 11.37 8.20 -0.60
CA GLU A 199 12.03 6.99 -1.12
C GLU A 199 12.70 7.28 -2.49
N ALA A 200 12.06 8.08 -3.36
CA ALA A 200 12.65 8.57 -4.60
C ALA A 200 13.92 9.40 -4.31
N GLY A 201 13.87 10.31 -3.34
CA GLY A 201 15.02 11.12 -2.94
C GLY A 201 16.19 10.34 -2.33
N LYS A 202 15.94 9.14 -1.77
CA LYS A 202 17.02 8.23 -1.37
C LYS A 202 17.74 7.62 -2.58
N ARG A 203 17.09 7.55 -3.74
CA ARG A 203 17.68 7.07 -5.00
C ARG A 203 18.38 8.20 -5.74
N ASP A 204 17.70 9.35 -5.86
CA ASP A 204 18.22 10.56 -6.51
C ASP A 204 17.72 11.79 -5.75
N LYS A 205 18.59 12.33 -4.91
CA LYS A 205 18.32 13.56 -4.14
C LYS A 205 18.13 14.76 -5.05
N ALA A 206 18.94 14.88 -6.12
CA ALA A 206 18.87 16.02 -7.03
C ALA A 206 17.54 16.04 -7.79
N ALA A 207 17.05 14.88 -8.24
CA ALA A 207 15.74 14.75 -8.86
C ALA A 207 14.61 15.14 -7.89
N LEU A 208 14.67 14.71 -6.62
CA LEU A 208 13.70 15.14 -5.62
C LEU A 208 13.74 16.66 -5.38
N GLU A 209 14.92 17.25 -5.26
CA GLU A 209 15.07 18.71 -5.09
C GLU A 209 14.49 19.47 -6.27
N ALA A 210 14.79 19.05 -7.50
CA ALA A 210 14.25 19.65 -8.71
C ALA A 210 12.71 19.56 -8.75
N TYR A 211 12.14 18.43 -8.31
CA TYR A 211 10.70 18.26 -8.20
C TYR A 211 10.09 19.19 -7.14
N LEU A 212 10.71 19.30 -5.96
CA LEU A 212 10.17 20.05 -4.82
C LEU A 212 10.26 21.59 -5.01
N ARG A 213 11.33 22.11 -5.62
CA ARG A 213 11.57 23.58 -5.73
C ARG A 213 10.37 24.38 -6.26
N PRO A 214 9.73 24.01 -7.37
CA PRO A 214 8.57 24.75 -7.87
C PRO A 214 7.27 24.49 -7.08
N ARG A 215 7.23 23.49 -6.20
CA ARG A 215 6.00 23.00 -5.54
C ARG A 215 5.96 23.26 -4.04
N CYS A 216 7.12 23.41 -3.38
CA CYS A 216 7.20 23.41 -1.91
C CYS A 216 6.41 24.55 -1.23
N SER A 217 6.11 25.64 -1.93
CA SER A 217 5.29 26.74 -1.42
C SER A 217 3.78 26.44 -1.39
N THR A 218 3.31 25.56 -2.30
CA THR A 218 1.88 25.19 -2.44
C THR A 218 1.58 23.79 -1.96
N MET A 219 2.63 22.96 -1.83
CA MET A 219 2.52 21.58 -1.36
C MET A 219 1.98 21.51 0.07
N PRO A 220 1.04 20.60 0.38
CA PRO A 220 0.60 20.36 1.75
C PRO A 220 1.77 20.11 2.70
N ARG A 221 1.74 20.76 3.86
CA ARG A 221 2.88 20.73 4.82
C ARG A 221 3.22 19.31 5.29
N THR A 222 2.24 18.45 5.49
CA THR A 222 2.46 17.04 5.82
C THR A 222 3.25 16.35 4.72
N MET A 223 2.84 16.52 3.46
CA MET A 223 3.50 15.92 2.29
C MET A 223 4.95 16.38 2.19
N LEU A 224 5.21 17.69 2.29
CA LEU A 224 6.56 18.26 2.24
C LEU A 224 7.44 17.72 3.37
N ARG A 225 6.95 17.72 4.62
CA ARG A 225 7.71 17.21 5.76
C ARG A 225 8.13 15.76 5.60
N TYR A 226 7.24 14.91 5.07
CA TYR A 226 7.56 13.52 4.78
C TYR A 226 8.61 13.39 3.67
N ALA A 227 8.46 14.16 2.58
CA ALA A 227 9.38 14.12 1.44
C ALA A 227 10.81 14.47 1.83
N ILE A 228 11.01 15.49 2.67
CA ILE A 228 12.33 15.99 3.07
C ILE A 228 12.85 15.42 4.40
N GLU A 229 12.21 14.39 4.97
CA GLU A 229 12.56 13.82 6.28
C GLU A 229 14.03 13.40 6.39
N LYS A 230 14.64 12.96 5.30
CA LYS A 230 16.04 12.50 5.25
C LYS A 230 17.05 13.58 4.84
N PHE A 231 16.59 14.82 4.64
CA PHE A 231 17.48 15.94 4.33
C PHE A 231 18.17 16.45 5.61
N PRO A 232 19.39 17.01 5.50
CA PRO A 232 20.02 17.76 6.58
C PRO A 232 19.11 18.89 7.09
N GLU A 233 19.21 19.24 8.36
CA GLU A 233 18.30 20.19 9.01
C GLU A 233 18.27 21.56 8.30
N GLN A 234 19.44 22.08 7.89
CA GLN A 234 19.50 23.36 7.16
C GLN A 234 18.70 23.32 5.85
N GLU A 235 18.82 22.22 5.09
CA GLU A 235 18.07 22.05 3.83
C GLU A 235 16.59 21.89 4.09
N ARG A 236 16.21 21.14 5.13
CA ARG A 236 14.79 20.99 5.55
C ARG A 236 14.18 22.34 5.86
N GLN A 237 14.89 23.18 6.65
CA GLN A 237 14.42 24.53 6.97
C GLN A 237 14.33 25.42 5.74
N ALA A 238 15.26 25.30 4.80
CA ALA A 238 15.21 26.05 3.54
C ALA A 238 13.92 25.71 2.74
N PHE A 239 13.58 24.42 2.60
CA PHE A 239 12.33 24.01 1.93
C PHE A 239 11.08 24.43 2.71
N LEU A 240 11.08 24.29 4.03
CA LEU A 240 9.96 24.65 4.88
C LEU A 240 9.68 26.16 4.91
N ASN A 241 10.68 26.99 4.75
CA ASN A 241 10.57 28.44 4.78
C ASN A 241 10.59 29.07 3.37
N TYR A 242 10.66 28.23 2.33
CA TYR A 242 10.66 28.70 0.96
C TYR A 242 9.39 29.47 0.63
N LYS A 243 9.54 30.76 0.32
CA LYS A 243 8.45 31.61 -0.22
C LYS A 243 8.77 31.87 -1.68
N VAL A 244 7.82 31.67 -2.57
CA VAL A 244 7.98 32.16 -3.95
C VAL A 244 8.16 33.67 -3.83
N LYS A 245 9.29 34.19 -4.32
CA LYS A 245 9.40 35.64 -4.53
C LYS A 245 8.48 35.94 -5.71
N LEU A 246 7.35 36.58 -5.40
CA LEU A 246 6.46 37.20 -6.38
C LEU A 246 7.22 38.27 -7.14
#